data_2a18a4cea72f5c1545233a3ebf52effe
#
_entry.id   2a18a4cea72f5c1545233a3ebf52effe
#
_cell.length_a   1.000
_cell.length_b   1.000
_cell.length_c   1.000
_cell.angle_alpha   90.00
_cell.angle_beta   90.00
_cell.angle_gamma   90.00
#
_symmetry.space_group_name_H-M   'P 1'
#
loop_
_entity.id
_entity.type
_entity.pdbx_description
1 polymer ?
#
loop_
_entity_poly.entity_id
_entity_poly.type
_entity_poly.pdbx_seq_one_letter_code
_entity_poly.pdbx_strand_id
1 'polypeptide(L)'
;MGQKVHPESMRVGYIHDWQSNWFNERNFAEYLAEDVKIRAHIIKKLAHAGLSDITIKKNANEVEINIRTARPGIVIGKSGSEVDALRKDLHRITGKQIKVNILEIKRPELDAKLVAQSIAEQLQNRVAFRRAMKRALTSAMRSGAKGVKVQVSGRLGGAEMARTEAYSDGRVPLHTMRADIDYGFYEARTTFGRIGVKCWINKGEIMPEGYTGTDLTDMSAPAPAGGGDRGDRGERGERGGRNGRGRGGGPGGPGGPGGPGRGRGGGPGGGPGGGPGGRGGRGRPGGAPGGIGR
;
A
#
# COMPACT_ATOMS: atom_id res chain seq x y z
N MET A 1 -11.10 11.65 26.88
CA MET A 1 -10.88 10.60 25.86
C MET A 1 -9.74 9.72 26.30
N GLY A 2 -9.93 8.37 26.31
CA GLY A 2 -8.90 7.43 26.73
C GLY A 2 -7.73 7.35 25.76
N GLN A 3 -6.62 6.79 26.25
CA GLN A 3 -5.47 6.46 25.42
C GLN A 3 -5.82 5.32 24.46
N LYS A 4 -5.22 5.33 23.28
CA LYS A 4 -5.45 4.30 22.26
C LYS A 4 -4.21 3.46 22.07
N VAL A 5 -4.39 2.15 22.00
CA VAL A 5 -3.32 1.19 21.73
C VAL A 5 -2.82 1.36 20.31
N HIS A 6 -1.53 1.13 20.11
CA HIS A 6 -0.92 1.12 18.77
C HIS A 6 -1.50 -0.04 17.94
N PRO A 7 -1.99 0.20 16.71
CA PRO A 7 -2.69 -0.84 15.95
C PRO A 7 -1.83 -2.04 15.61
N GLU A 8 -0.56 -1.81 15.25
CA GLU A 8 0.37 -2.90 14.93
C GLU A 8 0.73 -3.73 16.15
N SER A 9 1.04 -3.08 17.28
CA SER A 9 1.42 -3.81 18.50
C SER A 9 0.30 -4.69 19.03
N MET A 10 -0.96 -4.30 18.83
CA MET A 10 -2.12 -5.12 19.19
C MET A 10 -2.22 -6.39 18.33
N ARG A 11 -1.65 -6.38 17.12
CA ARG A 11 -1.74 -7.46 16.13
C ARG A 11 -0.46 -8.28 15.97
N VAL A 12 0.59 -7.94 16.72
CA VAL A 12 1.84 -8.70 16.74
C VAL A 12 1.58 -10.11 17.28
N GLY A 13 2.11 -11.11 16.58
CA GLY A 13 1.90 -12.52 16.88
C GLY A 13 0.56 -13.09 16.38
N TYR A 14 -0.34 -12.26 15.85
CA TYR A 14 -1.61 -12.69 15.26
C TYR A 14 -1.64 -12.48 13.73
N ILE A 15 -1.43 -11.25 13.26
CA ILE A 15 -1.37 -10.90 11.83
C ILE A 15 0.04 -10.48 11.43
N HIS A 16 0.68 -9.66 12.26
CA HIS A 16 2.00 -9.13 12.01
C HIS A 16 3.05 -9.91 12.81
N ASP A 17 4.18 -10.16 12.16
CA ASP A 17 5.35 -10.76 12.82
C ASP A 17 6.28 -9.67 13.36
N TRP A 18 7.26 -10.09 14.16
CA TRP A 18 8.29 -9.21 14.71
C TRP A 18 9.19 -8.65 13.59
N GLN A 19 9.56 -7.38 13.73
CA GLN A 19 10.50 -6.75 12.78
C GLN A 19 11.94 -7.20 12.98
N SER A 20 12.27 -7.77 14.14
CA SER A 20 13.58 -8.35 14.45
C SER A 20 13.39 -9.77 14.94
N ASN A 21 13.88 -10.74 14.16
CA ASN A 21 13.75 -12.17 14.41
C ASN A 21 15.10 -12.74 14.82
N TRP A 22 15.37 -12.76 16.13
CA TRP A 22 16.54 -13.36 16.75
C TRP A 22 16.29 -13.62 18.24
N PHE A 23 17.05 -14.56 18.80
CA PHE A 23 17.01 -14.88 20.21
C PHE A 23 18.42 -14.97 20.77
N ASN A 24 18.69 -14.26 21.86
CA ASN A 24 19.95 -14.33 22.59
C ASN A 24 19.72 -13.86 24.04
N GLU A 25 19.86 -14.77 25.00
CA GLU A 25 19.67 -14.43 26.42
C GLU A 25 20.85 -13.64 27.00
N ARG A 26 22.10 -14.01 26.61
CA ARG A 26 23.31 -13.46 27.23
C ARG A 26 23.62 -12.05 26.73
N ASN A 27 23.54 -11.83 25.42
CA ASN A 27 23.98 -10.58 24.77
C ASN A 27 22.81 -9.82 24.17
N PHE A 28 21.63 -9.86 24.83
CA PHE A 28 20.42 -9.20 24.35
C PHE A 28 20.62 -7.70 24.10
N ALA A 29 21.25 -7.00 25.07
CA ALA A 29 21.47 -5.56 24.99
C ALA A 29 22.35 -5.16 23.78
N GLU A 30 23.39 -5.93 23.50
CA GLU A 30 24.30 -5.68 22.37
C GLU A 30 23.58 -5.88 21.04
N TYR A 31 22.83 -6.99 20.91
CA TYR A 31 22.07 -7.28 19.69
C TYR A 31 20.99 -6.22 19.42
N LEU A 32 20.33 -5.73 20.47
CA LEU A 32 19.35 -4.66 20.34
C LEU A 32 20.01 -3.33 19.93
N ALA A 33 21.16 -3.00 20.54
CA ALA A 33 21.92 -1.79 20.19
C ALA A 33 22.43 -1.83 18.73
N GLU A 34 22.84 -3.00 18.24
CA GLU A 34 23.17 -3.21 16.83
C GLU A 34 21.98 -2.96 15.92
N ASP A 35 20.78 -3.49 16.25
CA ASP A 35 19.57 -3.29 15.45
C ASP A 35 19.19 -1.82 15.33
N VAL A 36 19.24 -1.09 16.42
CA VAL A 36 18.96 0.35 16.42
C VAL A 36 19.93 1.11 15.51
N LYS A 37 21.24 0.77 15.58
CA LYS A 37 22.25 1.38 14.71
C LYS A 37 22.04 1.05 13.24
N ILE A 38 21.74 -0.21 12.92
CA ILE A 38 21.42 -0.67 11.55
C ILE A 38 20.24 0.08 10.99
N ARG A 39 19.11 0.12 11.72
CA ARG A 39 17.89 0.83 11.30
C ARG A 39 18.14 2.32 11.08
N ALA A 40 18.82 2.97 12.03
CA ALA A 40 19.14 4.41 11.93
C ALA A 40 20.01 4.70 10.70
N HIS A 41 21.01 3.87 10.42
CA HIS A 41 21.90 4.02 9.26
C HIS A 41 21.14 3.86 7.94
N ILE A 42 20.29 2.81 7.82
CA ILE A 42 19.49 2.53 6.62
C ILE A 42 18.51 3.68 6.37
N ILE A 43 17.76 4.11 7.38
CA ILE A 43 16.78 5.21 7.26
C ILE A 43 17.46 6.51 6.80
N LYS A 44 18.65 6.81 7.35
CA LYS A 44 19.41 8.01 6.98
C LYS A 44 19.91 7.95 5.54
N LYS A 45 20.47 6.80 5.10
CA LYS A 45 21.05 6.64 3.77
C LYS A 45 19.97 6.56 2.67
N LEU A 46 18.87 5.89 2.95
CA LEU A 46 17.82 5.59 1.98
C LEU A 46 16.54 6.44 2.18
N ALA A 47 16.65 7.64 2.75
CA ALA A 47 15.51 8.51 3.02
C ALA A 47 14.64 8.80 1.78
N HIS A 48 15.26 8.84 0.59
CA HIS A 48 14.59 9.16 -0.68
C HIS A 48 14.00 7.93 -1.41
N ALA A 49 14.29 6.73 -0.91
CA ALA A 49 13.88 5.49 -1.55
C ALA A 49 12.42 5.09 -1.25
N GLY A 50 11.75 5.79 -0.34
CA GLY A 50 10.40 5.40 0.11
C GLY A 50 10.44 4.07 0.88
N LEU A 51 11.08 4.10 2.04
CA LEU A 51 11.20 2.94 2.92
C LEU A 51 9.92 2.72 3.71
N SER A 52 9.39 1.50 3.66
CA SER A 52 8.32 1.05 4.54
C SER A 52 8.91 0.37 5.77
N ASP A 53 9.26 -0.89 5.66
CA ASP A 53 9.74 -1.70 6.79
C ASP A 53 11.15 -2.23 6.57
N ILE A 54 11.82 -2.49 7.70
CA ILE A 54 13.14 -3.11 7.76
C ILE A 54 13.03 -4.32 8.69
N THR A 55 13.09 -5.52 8.15
CA THR A 55 13.11 -6.76 8.93
C THR A 55 14.53 -7.26 9.06
N ILE A 56 14.95 -7.57 10.29
CA ILE A 56 16.30 -8.03 10.59
C ILE A 56 16.21 -9.45 11.17
N LYS A 57 16.92 -10.38 10.52
CA LYS A 57 17.12 -11.75 11.05
C LYS A 57 18.58 -11.92 11.38
N LYS A 58 18.88 -12.37 12.58
CA LYS A 58 20.26 -12.60 13.02
C LYS A 58 20.50 -14.06 13.32
N ASN A 59 21.52 -14.60 12.69
CA ASN A 59 22.15 -15.85 13.03
C ASN A 59 23.49 -15.57 13.73
N ALA A 60 24.22 -16.60 14.17
CA ALA A 60 25.45 -16.44 14.89
C ALA A 60 26.50 -15.58 14.12
N ASN A 61 26.69 -15.85 12.82
CA ASN A 61 27.72 -15.22 11.99
C ASN A 61 27.16 -14.36 10.85
N GLU A 62 25.85 -14.39 10.61
CA GLU A 62 25.22 -13.73 9.48
C GLU A 62 24.04 -12.89 9.95
N VAL A 63 23.88 -11.72 9.34
CA VAL A 63 22.73 -10.84 9.54
C VAL A 63 22.03 -10.65 8.22
N GLU A 64 20.79 -11.12 8.11
CA GLU A 64 19.93 -10.93 6.96
C GLU A 64 19.03 -9.72 7.20
N ILE A 65 19.06 -8.76 6.28
CA ILE A 65 18.29 -7.53 6.36
C ILE A 65 17.36 -7.47 5.14
N ASN A 66 16.07 -7.53 5.37
CA ASN A 66 15.06 -7.38 4.32
C ASN A 66 14.52 -5.95 4.35
N ILE A 67 14.71 -5.23 3.26
CA ILE A 67 14.28 -3.83 3.11
C ILE A 67 13.08 -3.78 2.18
N ARG A 68 11.91 -3.36 2.71
CA ARG A 68 10.72 -3.11 1.90
C ARG A 68 10.72 -1.67 1.41
N THR A 69 10.65 -1.49 0.09
CA THR A 69 10.72 -0.16 -0.53
C THR A 69 9.77 -0.04 -1.72
N ALA A 70 9.28 1.18 -1.94
CA ALA A 70 8.48 1.51 -3.12
C ALA A 70 9.34 1.74 -4.38
N ARG A 71 10.63 2.05 -4.21
CA ARG A 71 11.54 2.40 -5.31
C ARG A 71 12.83 1.58 -5.23
N PRO A 72 12.77 0.29 -5.57
CA PRO A 72 13.92 -0.61 -5.46
C PRO A 72 15.13 -0.15 -6.28
N GLY A 73 14.90 0.47 -7.44
CA GLY A 73 15.97 0.98 -8.30
C GLY A 73 16.89 2.00 -7.62
N ILE A 74 16.37 2.83 -6.71
CA ILE A 74 17.18 3.80 -5.95
C ILE A 74 18.06 3.08 -4.94
N VAL A 75 17.55 2.02 -4.31
CA VAL A 75 18.29 1.23 -3.32
C VAL A 75 19.37 0.39 -3.97
N ILE A 76 19.08 -0.20 -5.14
CA ILE A 76 20.04 -1.01 -5.90
C ILE A 76 21.15 -0.14 -6.48
N GLY A 77 20.79 1.02 -7.02
CA GLY A 77 21.72 1.92 -7.68
C GLY A 77 22.20 1.39 -9.04
N LYS A 78 23.15 2.09 -9.64
CA LYS A 78 23.76 1.67 -10.91
C LYS A 78 24.57 0.40 -10.72
N SER A 79 24.17 -0.68 -11.38
CA SER A 79 24.88 -1.98 -11.31
C SER A 79 25.10 -2.53 -9.88
N GLY A 80 24.21 -2.18 -8.93
CA GLY A 80 24.32 -2.65 -7.55
C GLY A 80 25.27 -1.89 -6.65
N SER A 81 25.88 -0.78 -7.11
CA SER A 81 26.88 -0.02 -6.36
C SER A 81 26.38 0.48 -5.00
N GLU A 82 25.10 0.92 -4.92
CA GLU A 82 24.53 1.43 -3.67
C GLU A 82 24.30 0.32 -2.64
N VAL A 83 23.85 -0.86 -3.08
CA VAL A 83 23.67 -2.02 -2.19
C VAL A 83 25.03 -2.50 -1.66
N ASP A 84 26.05 -2.55 -2.50
CA ASP A 84 27.38 -2.97 -2.07
C ASP A 84 28.03 -1.97 -1.12
N ALA A 85 27.83 -0.67 -1.36
CA ALA A 85 28.24 0.38 -0.43
C ALA A 85 27.49 0.26 0.91
N LEU A 86 26.17 0.00 0.86
CA LEU A 86 25.36 -0.22 2.06
C LEU A 86 25.83 -1.45 2.83
N ARG A 87 26.12 -2.57 2.14
CA ARG A 87 26.62 -3.81 2.74
C ARG A 87 27.98 -3.57 3.45
N LYS A 88 28.89 -2.85 2.82
CA LYS A 88 30.19 -2.49 3.41
C LYS A 88 30.05 -1.61 4.65
N ASP A 89 29.15 -0.61 4.61
CA ASP A 89 28.91 0.27 5.75
C ASP A 89 28.30 -0.49 6.93
N LEU A 90 27.34 -1.36 6.67
CA LEU A 90 26.70 -2.19 7.69
C LEU A 90 27.67 -3.22 8.26
N HIS A 91 28.53 -3.83 7.42
CA HIS A 91 29.60 -4.73 7.89
C HIS A 91 30.57 -4.01 8.85
N ARG A 92 30.91 -2.75 8.57
CA ARG A 92 31.74 -1.94 9.47
C ARG A 92 31.10 -1.70 10.85
N ILE A 93 29.74 -1.62 10.89
CA ILE A 93 28.98 -1.39 12.13
C ILE A 93 28.88 -2.67 12.96
N THR A 94 28.65 -3.82 12.31
CA THR A 94 28.31 -5.09 12.98
C THR A 94 29.49 -6.06 13.10
N GLY A 95 30.48 -5.96 12.23
CA GLY A 95 31.61 -6.93 12.14
C GLY A 95 31.19 -8.32 11.63
N LYS A 96 29.92 -8.52 11.22
CA LYS A 96 29.35 -9.80 10.76
C LYS A 96 29.11 -9.79 9.25
N GLN A 97 28.94 -10.96 8.66
CA GLN A 97 28.50 -11.04 7.27
C GLN A 97 27.07 -10.51 7.13
N ILE A 98 26.84 -9.66 6.12
CA ILE A 98 25.54 -9.03 5.91
C ILE A 98 24.97 -9.43 4.54
N LYS A 99 23.76 -9.96 4.57
CA LYS A 99 22.94 -10.20 3.40
C LYS A 99 21.82 -9.17 3.35
N VAL A 100 21.78 -8.38 2.29
CA VAL A 100 20.73 -7.39 2.06
C VAL A 100 19.80 -7.88 0.98
N ASN A 101 18.52 -8.05 1.30
CA ASN A 101 17.47 -8.39 0.35
C ASN A 101 16.55 -7.17 0.19
N ILE A 102 16.20 -6.86 -1.05
CA ILE A 102 15.34 -5.72 -1.38
C ILE A 102 14.00 -6.28 -1.85
N LEU A 103 12.95 -5.93 -1.14
CA LEU A 103 11.58 -6.34 -1.44
C LEU A 103 10.79 -5.15 -1.99
N GLU A 104 10.26 -5.30 -3.18
CA GLU A 104 9.44 -4.27 -3.82
C GLU A 104 8.02 -4.26 -3.29
N ILE A 105 7.50 -3.07 -3.02
CA ILE A 105 6.10 -2.84 -2.66
C ILE A 105 5.33 -2.50 -3.93
N LYS A 106 4.53 -3.44 -4.42
CA LYS A 106 3.76 -3.29 -5.68
C LYS A 106 2.71 -2.16 -5.61
N ARG A 107 2.14 -1.90 -4.43
CA ARG A 107 1.08 -0.88 -4.22
C ARG A 107 1.46 0.02 -3.05
N PRO A 108 2.27 1.06 -3.27
CA PRO A 108 2.71 1.97 -2.21
C PRO A 108 1.57 2.77 -1.57
N GLU A 109 0.43 2.90 -2.25
CA GLU A 109 -0.75 3.58 -1.72
C GLU A 109 -1.47 2.79 -0.62
N LEU A 110 -1.20 1.49 -0.49
CA LEU A 110 -1.72 0.63 0.58
C LEU A 110 -0.79 0.51 1.79
N ASP A 111 0.37 1.17 1.73
CA ASP A 111 1.33 1.21 2.83
C ASP A 111 1.15 2.51 3.62
N ALA A 112 0.76 2.40 4.87
CA ALA A 112 0.43 3.57 5.69
C ALA A 112 1.63 4.49 5.94
N LYS A 113 2.83 3.93 6.06
CA LYS A 113 4.06 4.71 6.28
C LYS A 113 4.46 5.51 5.06
N LEU A 114 4.35 4.92 3.86
CA LEU A 114 4.64 5.59 2.60
C LEU A 114 3.62 6.69 2.30
N VAL A 115 2.34 6.44 2.60
CA VAL A 115 1.29 7.44 2.46
C VAL A 115 1.52 8.61 3.43
N ALA A 116 1.86 8.34 4.69
CA ALA A 116 2.19 9.38 5.66
C ALA A 116 3.41 10.20 5.22
N GLN A 117 4.46 9.55 4.69
CA GLN A 117 5.63 10.22 4.13
C GLN A 117 5.27 11.11 2.94
N SER A 118 4.47 10.62 2.01
CA SER A 118 4.02 11.39 0.83
C SER A 118 3.21 12.64 1.22
N ILE A 119 2.35 12.52 2.24
CA ILE A 119 1.61 13.69 2.76
C ILE A 119 2.59 14.67 3.41
N ALA A 120 3.54 14.21 4.20
CA ALA A 120 4.53 15.05 4.86
C ALA A 120 5.41 15.80 3.85
N GLU A 121 5.85 15.15 2.77
CA GLU A 121 6.59 15.78 1.68
C GLU A 121 5.76 16.86 0.97
N GLN A 122 4.47 16.61 0.72
CA GLN A 122 3.57 17.60 0.15
C GLN A 122 3.39 18.81 1.08
N LEU A 123 3.32 18.60 2.40
CA LEU A 123 3.23 19.69 3.37
C LEU A 123 4.51 20.53 3.42
N GLN A 124 5.69 19.91 3.32
CA GLN A 124 6.97 20.62 3.19
C GLN A 124 7.02 21.47 1.92
N ASN A 125 6.45 20.98 0.83
CA ASN A 125 6.32 21.70 -0.44
C ASN A 125 5.17 22.72 -0.45
N ARG A 126 4.65 23.11 0.73
CA ARG A 126 3.60 24.12 0.91
C ARG A 126 2.27 23.83 0.19
N VAL A 127 1.97 22.57 -0.06
CA VAL A 127 0.66 22.15 -0.57
C VAL A 127 -0.39 22.31 0.54
N ALA A 128 -1.58 22.79 0.20
CA ALA A 128 -2.68 22.90 1.16
C ALA A 128 -2.98 21.53 1.80
N PHE A 129 -2.91 21.45 3.13
CA PHE A 129 -3.02 20.20 3.88
C PHE A 129 -4.34 19.45 3.60
N ARG A 130 -5.48 20.18 3.43
CA ARG A 130 -6.76 19.55 3.08
C ARG A 130 -6.71 18.86 1.74
N ARG A 131 -6.02 19.45 0.76
CA ARG A 131 -5.86 18.85 -0.59
C ARG A 131 -4.95 17.61 -0.53
N ALA A 132 -3.85 17.67 0.21
CA ALA A 132 -2.94 16.56 0.39
C ALA A 132 -3.63 15.36 1.04
N MET A 133 -4.37 15.59 2.15
CA MET A 133 -5.12 14.53 2.85
C MET A 133 -6.19 13.91 1.97
N LYS A 134 -7.05 14.71 1.32
CA LYS A 134 -8.11 14.19 0.44
C LYS A 134 -7.54 13.40 -0.73
N ARG A 135 -6.46 13.87 -1.34
CA ARG A 135 -5.78 13.15 -2.43
C ARG A 135 -5.26 11.79 -1.98
N ALA A 136 -4.63 11.74 -0.81
CA ALA A 136 -4.12 10.48 -0.24
C ALA A 136 -5.26 9.49 0.06
N LEU A 137 -6.37 9.95 0.66
CA LEU A 137 -7.57 9.13 0.89
C LEU A 137 -8.11 8.53 -0.41
N THR A 138 -8.35 9.38 -1.41
CA THR A 138 -8.88 8.95 -2.71
C THR A 138 -7.93 7.97 -3.41
N SER A 139 -6.61 8.18 -3.33
CA SER A 139 -5.62 7.29 -3.94
C SER A 139 -5.64 5.91 -3.27
N ALA A 140 -5.62 5.87 -1.93
CA ALA A 140 -5.62 4.62 -1.18
C ALA A 140 -6.93 3.82 -1.37
N MET A 141 -8.10 4.48 -1.37
CA MET A 141 -9.39 3.83 -1.66
C MET A 141 -9.46 3.27 -3.07
N ARG A 142 -8.92 4.00 -4.05
CA ARG A 142 -8.83 3.54 -5.45
C ARG A 142 -7.91 2.33 -5.60
N SER A 143 -6.85 2.24 -4.80
CA SER A 143 -5.91 1.11 -4.79
C SER A 143 -6.47 -0.14 -4.10
N GLY A 144 -7.68 -0.06 -3.52
CA GLY A 144 -8.40 -1.20 -2.96
C GLY A 144 -8.37 -1.28 -1.43
N ALA A 145 -8.07 -0.18 -0.71
CA ALA A 145 -8.25 -0.13 0.73
C ALA A 145 -9.74 -0.24 1.11
N LYS A 146 -10.09 -0.99 2.14
CA LYS A 146 -11.46 -1.06 2.70
C LYS A 146 -11.79 0.16 3.57
N GLY A 147 -10.77 0.87 4.00
CA GLY A 147 -10.93 2.10 4.76
C GLY A 147 -9.59 2.76 5.06
N VAL A 148 -9.61 4.07 5.12
CA VAL A 148 -8.42 4.90 5.38
C VAL A 148 -8.78 6.02 6.34
N LYS A 149 -7.89 6.29 7.28
CA LYS A 149 -7.99 7.43 8.18
C LYS A 149 -6.65 8.15 8.20
N VAL A 150 -6.68 9.44 7.94
CA VAL A 150 -5.50 10.31 8.01
C VAL A 150 -5.75 11.40 9.04
N GLN A 151 -4.77 11.63 9.88
CA GLN A 151 -4.79 12.69 10.90
C GLN A 151 -3.52 13.50 10.81
N VAL A 152 -3.67 14.81 10.77
CA VAL A 152 -2.57 15.76 10.73
C VAL A 152 -2.68 16.70 11.92
N SER A 153 -1.58 16.89 12.65
CA SER A 153 -1.54 17.69 13.87
C SER A 153 -0.34 18.64 13.87
N GLY A 154 -0.56 19.86 14.32
CA GLY A 154 0.47 20.90 14.38
C GLY A 154 -0.05 22.25 13.92
N ARG A 155 0.86 23.15 13.55
CA ARG A 155 0.56 24.51 13.03
C ARG A 155 0.17 24.42 11.55
N LEU A 156 -1.07 23.98 11.29
CA LEU A 156 -1.56 23.76 9.95
C LEU A 156 -1.72 25.05 9.16
N GLY A 157 -1.08 25.11 7.98
CA GLY A 157 -1.09 26.30 7.15
C GLY A 157 -0.33 27.49 7.72
N GLY A 158 0.56 27.29 8.70
CA GLY A 158 1.32 28.33 9.36
C GLY A 158 0.55 29.09 10.46
N ALA A 159 -0.63 28.57 10.84
CA ALA A 159 -1.42 29.17 11.93
C ALA A 159 -0.62 29.21 13.24
N GLU A 160 -0.83 30.26 14.04
CA GLU A 160 -0.12 30.39 15.30
C GLU A 160 -0.52 29.34 16.32
N MET A 161 -1.80 28.99 16.38
CA MET A 161 -2.30 27.93 17.23
C MET A 161 -2.28 26.59 16.50
N ALA A 162 -1.74 25.58 17.17
CA ALA A 162 -1.75 24.23 16.67
C ALA A 162 -3.17 23.63 16.77
N ARG A 163 -3.54 22.85 15.75
CA ARG A 163 -4.79 22.10 15.76
C ARG A 163 -4.59 20.74 15.11
N THR A 164 -5.56 19.85 15.34
CA THR A 164 -5.59 18.52 14.74
C THR A 164 -6.78 18.43 13.82
N GLU A 165 -6.54 18.05 12.58
CA GLU A 165 -7.59 17.73 11.62
C GLU A 165 -7.46 16.25 11.17
N ALA A 166 -8.59 15.55 11.07
CA ALA A 166 -8.64 14.17 10.65
C ALA A 166 -9.73 13.99 9.59
N TYR A 167 -9.39 13.21 8.56
CA TYR A 167 -10.33 12.76 7.53
C TYR A 167 -10.30 11.25 7.48
N SER A 168 -11.46 10.64 7.28
CA SER A 168 -11.60 9.19 7.14
C SER A 168 -12.57 8.86 6.03
N ASP A 169 -12.31 7.77 5.34
CA ASP A 169 -13.17 7.18 4.33
C ASP A 169 -13.17 5.67 4.50
N GLY A 170 -14.35 5.04 4.38
CA GLY A 170 -14.53 3.62 4.63
C GLY A 170 -14.45 3.22 6.12
N ARG A 171 -14.21 1.93 6.38
CA ARG A 171 -14.23 1.34 7.74
C ARG A 171 -12.81 1.09 8.25
N VAL A 172 -12.46 1.62 9.42
CA VAL A 172 -11.18 1.39 10.09
C VAL A 172 -11.44 0.84 11.51
N PRO A 173 -11.75 -0.46 11.65
CA PRO A 173 -12.11 -1.07 12.92
C PRO A 173 -10.87 -1.39 13.76
N LEU A 174 -10.42 -0.45 14.60
CA LEU A 174 -9.20 -0.57 15.39
C LEU A 174 -9.26 -1.71 16.44
N HIS A 175 -10.46 -2.02 16.94
CA HIS A 175 -10.67 -3.06 17.97
C HIS A 175 -10.78 -4.48 17.39
N THR A 176 -10.99 -4.63 16.10
CA THR A 176 -11.10 -5.94 15.44
C THR A 176 -9.71 -6.50 15.19
N MET A 177 -9.34 -7.57 15.88
CA MET A 177 -8.00 -8.19 15.78
C MET A 177 -7.72 -8.75 14.39
N ARG A 178 -8.72 -9.37 13.74
CA ARG A 178 -8.61 -9.94 12.41
C ARG A 178 -8.50 -8.93 11.27
N ALA A 179 -8.76 -7.65 11.54
CA ALA A 179 -8.61 -6.60 10.54
C ALA A 179 -7.12 -6.26 10.35
N ASP A 180 -6.63 -6.38 9.12
CA ASP A 180 -5.26 -5.98 8.74
C ASP A 180 -5.21 -4.45 8.62
N ILE A 181 -4.79 -3.80 9.71
CA ILE A 181 -4.66 -2.36 9.79
C ILE A 181 -3.18 -2.00 9.86
N ASP A 182 -2.72 -1.38 8.79
CA ASP A 182 -1.41 -0.81 8.70
C ASP A 182 -1.39 0.61 9.28
N TYR A 183 -0.33 0.96 9.98
CA TYR A 183 -0.18 2.25 10.65
C TYR A 183 1.14 2.92 10.26
N GLY A 184 1.05 4.18 9.89
CA GLY A 184 2.22 4.99 9.56
C GLY A 184 2.22 6.32 10.31
N PHE A 185 3.39 6.68 10.81
CA PHE A 185 3.65 8.00 11.39
C PHE A 185 4.83 8.64 10.69
N TYR A 186 4.68 9.91 10.30
CA TYR A 186 5.76 10.69 9.73
C TYR A 186 5.66 12.16 10.15
N GLU A 187 6.80 12.84 10.22
CA GLU A 187 6.86 14.26 10.59
C GLU A 187 7.26 15.12 9.40
N ALA A 188 6.46 16.11 9.07
CA ALA A 188 6.79 17.14 8.11
C ALA A 188 7.52 18.30 8.81
N ARG A 189 8.75 18.59 8.40
CA ARG A 189 9.52 19.71 8.91
C ARG A 189 9.21 20.95 8.07
N THR A 190 8.50 21.90 8.67
CA THR A 190 8.13 23.15 8.00
C THR A 190 8.87 24.33 8.64
N THR A 191 8.85 25.48 7.99
CA THR A 191 9.43 26.73 8.52
C THR A 191 8.78 27.18 9.84
N PHE A 192 7.54 26.77 10.09
CA PHE A 192 6.77 27.10 11.30
C PHE A 192 6.83 26.02 12.38
N GLY A 193 7.60 24.96 12.19
CA GLY A 193 7.73 23.85 13.11
C GLY A 193 7.45 22.49 12.48
N ARG A 194 7.21 21.48 13.32
CA ARG A 194 6.93 20.13 12.88
C ARG A 194 5.43 19.87 12.85
N ILE A 195 4.96 19.21 11.81
CA ILE A 195 3.59 18.75 11.65
C ILE A 195 3.63 17.22 11.65
N GLY A 196 2.94 16.59 12.60
CA GLY A 196 2.81 15.14 12.69
C GLY A 196 1.70 14.63 11.79
N VAL A 197 1.99 13.63 10.98
CA VAL A 197 1.04 12.93 10.12
C VAL A 197 0.89 11.50 10.61
N LYS A 198 -0.34 11.07 10.89
CA LYS A 198 -0.70 9.71 11.25
C LYS A 198 -1.65 9.14 10.19
N CYS A 199 -1.36 7.97 9.71
CA CYS A 199 -2.17 7.28 8.71
C CYS A 199 -2.53 5.88 9.20
N TRP A 200 -3.78 5.46 9.00
CA TRP A 200 -4.28 4.11 9.23
C TRP A 200 -4.95 3.63 7.96
N ILE A 201 -4.54 2.47 7.48
CA ILE A 201 -5.08 1.87 6.26
C ILE A 201 -5.56 0.47 6.59
N ASN A 202 -6.84 0.21 6.35
CA ASN A 202 -7.43 -1.10 6.47
C ASN A 202 -7.34 -1.82 5.12
N LYS A 203 -6.52 -2.86 5.05
CA LYS A 203 -6.33 -3.69 3.84
C LYS A 203 -7.41 -4.75 3.70
N GLY A 204 -8.10 -5.07 4.78
CA GLY A 204 -9.15 -6.08 4.83
C GLY A 204 -9.13 -6.88 6.10
N GLU A 205 -9.79 -8.03 6.11
CA GLU A 205 -9.78 -8.97 7.20
C GLU A 205 -9.02 -10.22 6.78
N ILE A 206 -8.16 -10.72 7.67
CA ILE A 206 -7.42 -11.97 7.49
C ILE A 206 -8.11 -13.00 8.38
N MET A 207 -8.65 -14.04 7.75
CA MET A 207 -9.28 -15.16 8.44
C MET A 207 -8.26 -16.29 8.60
N PRO A 208 -8.34 -17.09 9.67
CA PRO A 208 -7.54 -18.30 9.83
C PRO A 208 -7.72 -19.25 8.64
N GLU A 209 -6.68 -20.00 8.31
CA GLU A 209 -6.74 -21.02 7.26
C GLU A 209 -7.86 -22.02 7.56
N GLY A 210 -8.70 -22.30 6.55
CA GLY A 210 -9.88 -23.15 6.70
C GLY A 210 -11.18 -22.42 7.03
N TYR A 211 -11.14 -21.13 7.33
CA TYR A 211 -12.32 -20.31 7.47
C TYR A 211 -12.74 -19.77 6.09
N THR A 212 -13.56 -20.52 5.38
CA THR A 212 -14.30 -20.00 4.22
C THR A 212 -15.34 -19.05 4.78
N GLY A 213 -15.03 -17.74 4.72
CA GLY A 213 -15.90 -16.71 5.26
C GLY A 213 -17.30 -16.79 4.67
N THR A 214 -18.19 -17.39 5.40
CA THR A 214 -19.60 -17.02 5.33
C THR A 214 -19.64 -15.56 5.80
N ASP A 215 -19.93 -14.67 4.90
CA ASP A 215 -20.21 -13.27 5.23
C ASP A 215 -21.15 -13.25 6.43
N LEU A 216 -20.80 -12.51 7.47
CA LEU A 216 -21.63 -12.34 8.66
C LEU A 216 -23.03 -11.73 8.34
N THR A 217 -23.24 -11.35 7.09
CA THR A 217 -24.54 -10.97 6.51
C THR A 217 -25.43 -12.16 6.19
N ASP A 218 -24.88 -13.39 6.17
CA ASP A 218 -25.62 -14.62 5.86
C ASP A 218 -26.05 -15.39 7.13
N MET A 219 -25.96 -14.79 8.30
CA MET A 219 -26.52 -15.36 9.53
C MET A 219 -28.07 -15.43 9.53
N SER A 220 -28.71 -15.02 8.44
CA SER A 220 -30.15 -15.23 8.21
C SER A 220 -30.47 -16.48 7.37
N ALA A 221 -29.45 -17.19 6.85
CA ALA A 221 -29.69 -18.46 6.19
C ALA A 221 -30.00 -19.54 7.23
N PRO A 222 -31.13 -20.23 7.13
CA PRO A 222 -31.45 -21.33 8.04
C PRO A 222 -30.34 -22.39 7.93
N ALA A 223 -29.87 -22.86 9.09
CA ALA A 223 -28.90 -23.93 9.19
C ALA A 223 -29.31 -25.08 8.24
N PRO A 224 -28.40 -25.67 7.46
CA PRO A 224 -28.73 -26.83 6.67
C PRO A 224 -29.24 -27.91 7.63
N ALA A 225 -30.49 -28.31 7.41
CA ALA A 225 -31.13 -29.35 8.18
C ALA A 225 -30.21 -30.58 8.19
N GLY A 226 -29.79 -30.98 9.38
CA GLY A 226 -28.92 -32.12 9.59
C GLY A 226 -29.41 -33.33 8.83
N GLY A 227 -28.64 -33.80 7.88
CA GLY A 227 -28.79 -35.11 7.25
C GLY A 227 -28.61 -36.19 8.31
N GLY A 228 -29.71 -36.59 8.94
CA GLY A 228 -29.74 -37.77 9.77
C GLY A 228 -29.46 -39.00 8.91
N ASP A 229 -28.33 -39.58 9.16
CA ASP A 229 -28.02 -40.97 8.85
C ASP A 229 -29.16 -41.87 9.37
N ARG A 230 -29.95 -42.43 8.46
CA ARG A 230 -30.83 -43.55 8.73
C ARG A 230 -30.47 -44.67 7.84
N GLY A 231 -29.78 -45.62 8.47
CA GLY A 231 -29.39 -46.91 8.07
C GLY A 231 -30.37 -47.69 7.18
N ASP A 232 -29.75 -48.35 6.30
CA ASP A 232 -30.03 -49.63 5.69
C ASP A 232 -31.10 -50.50 6.40
N ARG A 233 -32.17 -50.75 5.70
CA ARG A 233 -32.95 -52.00 5.84
C ARG A 233 -33.76 -52.30 4.58
N GLY A 234 -33.24 -53.34 3.85
CA GLY A 234 -33.98 -54.54 3.54
C GLY A 234 -35.04 -54.48 2.45
N GLU A 235 -34.62 -54.95 1.30
CA GLU A 235 -35.20 -56.07 0.56
C GLU A 235 -36.72 -56.22 0.37
N ARG A 236 -37.08 -56.50 -0.90
CA ARG A 236 -38.20 -57.22 -1.47
C ARG A 236 -39.38 -56.44 -2.01
N GLY A 237 -39.64 -56.83 -3.29
CA GLY A 237 -40.96 -56.90 -3.88
C GLY A 237 -41.09 -56.26 -5.25
N GLU A 238 -40.68 -56.94 -6.23
CA GLU A 238 -41.30 -57.52 -7.43
C GLU A 238 -42.66 -57.01 -7.86
N ARG A 239 -42.76 -56.86 -9.18
CA ARG A 239 -43.95 -56.85 -10.09
C ARG A 239 -44.63 -55.53 -10.37
N GLY A 240 -44.51 -55.13 -11.64
CA GLY A 240 -45.53 -55.43 -12.63
C GLY A 240 -46.19 -54.22 -13.23
N GLY A 241 -46.13 -54.10 -14.53
CA GLY A 241 -47.29 -53.54 -15.26
C GLY A 241 -47.04 -52.26 -16.05
N ARG A 242 -46.57 -52.38 -17.25
CA ARG A 242 -47.32 -52.16 -18.53
C ARG A 242 -47.96 -50.78 -18.77
N ASN A 243 -47.53 -50.23 -19.89
CA ASN A 243 -48.35 -49.61 -20.95
C ASN A 243 -48.78 -48.14 -20.79
N GLY A 244 -48.43 -47.43 -21.83
CA GLY A 244 -49.17 -46.19 -22.17
C GLY A 244 -48.39 -45.32 -23.18
N ARG A 245 -48.52 -45.69 -24.39
CA ARG A 245 -48.36 -44.98 -25.65
C ARG A 245 -49.00 -43.60 -25.65
N GLY A 246 -48.41 -42.69 -26.40
CA GLY A 246 -49.06 -41.51 -26.97
C GLY A 246 -48.01 -40.47 -27.29
N ARG A 247 -47.43 -40.42 -28.44
CA ARG A 247 -47.81 -39.85 -29.72
C ARG A 247 -48.19 -38.38 -29.66
N GLY A 248 -47.41 -37.67 -30.43
CA GLY A 248 -47.84 -36.52 -31.22
C GLY A 248 -47.12 -35.26 -30.78
N GLY A 249 -46.47 -34.57 -31.58
CA GLY A 249 -46.43 -34.21 -32.95
C GLY A 249 -45.62 -32.95 -33.03
N GLY A 250 -44.81 -32.88 -33.89
CA GLY A 250 -43.95 -32.06 -34.64
C GLY A 250 -44.48 -30.66 -34.98
N PRO A 251 -43.93 -30.08 -36.03
CA PRO A 251 -42.88 -29.05 -35.97
C PRO A 251 -43.37 -27.74 -36.64
N GLY A 252 -42.62 -26.69 -36.50
CA GLY A 252 -42.77 -25.51 -37.30
C GLY A 252 -41.62 -24.56 -36.96
N GLY A 253 -40.71 -24.35 -37.74
CA GLY A 253 -40.47 -23.80 -39.03
C GLY A 253 -40.39 -22.31 -39.05
N PRO A 254 -39.59 -21.73 -39.95
CA PRO A 254 -38.64 -20.64 -39.66
C PRO A 254 -39.11 -19.31 -40.33
N GLY A 255 -38.43 -18.23 -39.98
CA GLY A 255 -38.50 -16.96 -40.69
C GLY A 255 -37.42 -16.06 -40.21
N GLY A 256 -36.46 -15.76 -40.92
CA GLY A 256 -36.18 -15.11 -42.14
C GLY A 256 -36.09 -13.60 -42.03
N PRO A 257 -35.25 -12.96 -42.80
CA PRO A 257 -34.32 -11.88 -42.42
C PRO A 257 -34.74 -10.49 -42.93
N GLY A 258 -34.12 -9.43 -42.42
CA GLY A 258 -34.18 -8.10 -43.01
C GLY A 258 -33.08 -7.26 -42.43
N GLY A 259 -32.14 -6.91 -43.10
CA GLY A 259 -31.72 -6.15 -44.20
C GLY A 259 -31.66 -4.63 -43.96
N PRO A 260 -30.78 -3.90 -44.63
CA PRO A 260 -29.87 -2.91 -44.04
C PRO A 260 -30.29 -1.46 -44.33
N GLY A 261 -29.83 -0.53 -43.48
CA GLY A 261 -30.01 0.90 -43.68
C GLY A 261 -28.69 1.67 -43.70
N ARG A 262 -28.33 2.05 -44.89
CA ARG A 262 -27.29 3.01 -45.28
C ARG A 262 -27.63 4.44 -44.86
N GLY A 263 -26.59 5.23 -44.63
CA GLY A 263 -26.63 6.69 -44.70
C GLY A 263 -25.32 7.23 -44.13
N ARG A 264 -24.29 7.45 -44.82
CA ARG A 264 -23.84 8.48 -45.77
C ARG A 264 -24.03 9.92 -45.29
N GLY A 265 -22.90 10.59 -45.23
CA GLY A 265 -22.74 12.04 -45.38
C GLY A 265 -21.82 12.57 -44.29
N GLY A 266 -20.72 13.20 -44.49
CA GLY A 266 -20.05 13.88 -45.55
C GLY A 266 -18.94 14.67 -44.88
N GLY A 267 -17.76 14.58 -45.43
CA GLY A 267 -16.62 15.43 -45.07
C GLY A 267 -16.78 16.84 -45.65
N PRO A 268 -15.74 17.55 -46.06
CA PRO A 268 -14.50 17.92 -45.37
C PRO A 268 -14.25 19.44 -45.50
N GLY A 269 -13.18 19.93 -44.96
CA GLY A 269 -12.68 21.29 -45.26
C GLY A 269 -11.98 21.83 -44.04
N GLY A 270 -10.83 22.33 -44.04
CA GLY A 270 -9.89 22.86 -44.96
C GLY A 270 -8.79 23.47 -44.12
N GLY A 271 -7.57 23.24 -44.49
CA GLY A 271 -6.43 23.99 -43.95
C GLY A 271 -6.35 25.38 -44.64
N PRO A 272 -5.21 26.01 -44.81
CA PRO A 272 -4.06 26.20 -43.96
C PRO A 272 -3.65 27.69 -43.92
N GLY A 273 -2.60 28.04 -43.27
CA GLY A 273 -1.93 29.32 -43.39
C GLY A 273 -1.41 29.78 -42.02
N GLY A 274 -0.20 30.21 -41.82
CA GLY A 274 0.89 30.68 -42.57
C GLY A 274 1.84 31.22 -41.50
N GLY A 275 3.12 30.91 -41.62
CA GLY A 275 4.17 31.66 -40.94
C GLY A 275 4.42 32.99 -41.63
N PRO A 276 5.56 33.64 -41.51
CA PRO A 276 6.67 33.60 -40.56
C PRO A 276 7.19 35.02 -40.19
N GLY A 277 8.24 35.10 -39.44
CA GLY A 277 9.07 36.32 -39.34
C GLY A 277 9.12 36.85 -37.90
N GLY A 278 10.22 37.24 -37.32
CA GLY A 278 11.52 37.55 -37.80
C GLY A 278 12.36 38.05 -36.63
N ARG A 279 13.60 37.66 -36.65
CA ARG A 279 14.81 38.46 -36.49
C ARG A 279 14.97 39.46 -35.32
N GLY A 280 16.06 39.27 -34.64
CA GLY A 280 17.04 40.31 -34.29
C GLY A 280 17.06 40.56 -32.77
N GLY A 281 18.18 40.56 -32.07
CA GLY A 281 19.51 40.92 -32.28
C GLY A 281 20.32 40.77 -31.00
N ARG A 282 21.45 40.31 -31.14
CA ARG A 282 22.76 40.65 -30.61
C ARG A 282 22.85 41.67 -29.44
N GLY A 283 23.66 41.29 -28.46
CA GLY A 283 24.27 42.23 -27.56
C GLY A 283 25.01 41.61 -26.38
N ARG A 284 26.22 41.17 -26.59
CA ARG A 284 27.31 41.15 -25.60
C ARG A 284 28.10 42.45 -25.78
N PRO A 285 29.04 42.93 -24.95
CA PRO A 285 29.75 42.29 -23.86
C PRO A 285 30.10 43.24 -22.68
N GLY A 286 30.82 42.67 -21.69
CA GLY A 286 31.87 43.45 -21.02
C GLY A 286 31.76 43.63 -19.51
N GLY A 287 32.78 43.15 -18.78
CA GLY A 287 33.36 43.86 -17.69
C GLY A 287 33.47 43.14 -16.34
N ALA A 288 34.49 42.34 -16.15
CA ALA A 288 35.23 42.30 -14.88
C ALA A 288 36.22 43.47 -14.88
N PRO A 289 36.93 43.84 -13.78
CA PRO A 289 37.32 43.14 -12.59
C PRO A 289 37.54 44.08 -11.33
N GLY A 290 38.08 43.49 -10.27
CA GLY A 290 38.72 44.16 -9.16
C GLY A 290 37.97 44.03 -7.83
N GLY A 291 38.45 43.56 -6.69
CA GLY A 291 39.80 43.44 -6.22
C GLY A 291 39.84 43.95 -4.80
N ILE A 292 40.45 43.16 -3.91
CA ILE A 292 41.16 43.61 -2.70
C ILE A 292 40.31 43.95 -1.44
N GLY A 293 40.46 43.17 -0.38
CA GLY A 293 41.13 43.62 0.82
C GLY A 293 40.41 43.49 2.12
N ARG A 294 40.97 42.72 2.96
CA ARG A 294 41.05 42.57 4.41
C ARG A 294 40.19 41.55 5.10
#